data_8098a6d0d330d871b7e633c5a668ce2b
#
_entry.id   8098a6d0d330d871b7e633c5a668ce2b
#
_cell.length_a   1.000
_cell.length_b   1.000
_cell.length_c   1.000
_cell.angle_alpha   90.00
_cell.angle_beta   90.00
_cell.angle_gamma   90.00
#
_symmetry.space_group_name_H-M   'P 1'
#
loop_
_entity.id
_entity.type
_entity.pdbx_description
1 polymer ?
#
loop_
_entity_poly.entity_id
_entity_poly.type
_entity_poly.pdbx_seq_one_letter_code
_entity_poly.pdbx_strand_id
1 'polypeptide(L)'
;MVFRYDSNKLNVYRKNNIVALIPPFIFSIIFILIVLYFQMRESENALFIILMTFIMMIVVGTISSFMGYRKAADEFNSYKIECNDHEILITSKTISKSIKFEKITKIFKDHKNNIYVVSNMLDKTKIQSHIANIEELENILSNVSPIEYKNYKYNFLQFLPVILFFGLRPISRLGSIELYLIFAVIVLLTIIYSLIKSFLDQTRLKYKIFGILINGIMIIFLIRHIYMGIKFLIS
;
A
#
# COMPACT_ATOMS: atom_id res chain seq x y z
N MET A 1 -25.08 19.73 9.95
CA MET A 1 -24.22 19.28 11.08
C MET A 1 -22.75 19.35 10.70
N VAL A 2 -21.86 19.59 11.69
CA VAL A 2 -20.43 19.74 11.45
C VAL A 2 -19.66 18.83 12.38
N PHE A 3 -18.82 17.95 11.79
CA PHE A 3 -17.97 17.01 12.51
C PHE A 3 -16.50 17.38 12.28
N ARG A 4 -15.70 17.27 13.32
CA ARG A 4 -14.26 17.50 13.30
C ARG A 4 -13.55 16.34 13.98
N TYR A 5 -12.25 16.23 13.81
CA TYR A 5 -11.47 15.27 14.59
C TYR A 5 -11.49 15.63 16.08
N ASP A 6 -11.49 14.60 16.91
CA ASP A 6 -11.33 14.74 18.36
C ASP A 6 -9.89 15.14 18.68
N SER A 7 -9.70 16.33 19.24
CA SER A 7 -8.38 16.87 19.59
C SER A 7 -7.54 15.92 20.45
N ASN A 8 -8.17 15.13 21.30
CA ASN A 8 -7.50 14.16 22.17
C ASN A 8 -6.88 12.99 21.37
N LYS A 9 -7.33 12.76 20.13
CA LYS A 9 -6.83 11.70 19.23
C LYS A 9 -5.69 12.13 18.33
N LEU A 10 -5.24 13.39 18.38
CA LEU A 10 -4.16 13.92 17.52
C LEU A 10 -2.87 13.10 17.64
N ASN A 11 -2.47 12.75 18.85
CA ASN A 11 -1.25 11.99 19.08
C ASN A 11 -1.37 10.56 18.53
N VAL A 12 -2.55 9.94 18.66
CA VAL A 12 -2.84 8.61 18.10
C VAL A 12 -2.81 8.67 16.56
N TYR A 13 -3.40 9.70 15.97
CA TYR A 13 -3.39 9.93 14.54
C TYR A 13 -1.97 10.07 13.99
N ARG A 14 -1.14 10.91 14.62
CA ARG A 14 0.27 11.12 14.26
C ARG A 14 1.06 9.81 14.35
N LYS A 15 0.94 9.09 15.48
CA LYS A 15 1.60 7.80 15.70
C LYS A 15 1.21 6.80 14.62
N ASN A 16 -0.07 6.67 14.31
CA ASN A 16 -0.55 5.73 13.30
C ASN A 16 -0.01 6.06 11.90
N ASN A 17 0.09 7.34 11.54
CA ASN A 17 0.65 7.75 10.25
C ASN A 17 2.15 7.43 10.15
N ILE A 18 2.93 7.65 11.22
CA ILE A 18 4.35 7.31 11.24
C ILE A 18 4.53 5.78 11.19
N VAL A 19 3.83 5.04 12.03
CA VAL A 19 3.93 3.57 12.08
C VAL A 19 3.56 2.95 10.73
N ALA A 20 2.62 3.52 9.99
CA ALA A 20 2.25 3.04 8.66
C ALA A 20 3.36 3.22 7.61
N LEU A 21 4.30 4.15 7.82
CA LEU A 21 5.41 4.39 6.90
C LEU A 21 6.63 3.48 7.19
N ILE A 22 6.73 2.94 8.40
CA ILE A 22 7.88 2.12 8.82
C ILE A 22 8.06 0.86 7.96
N PRO A 23 7.05 0.00 7.73
CA PRO A 23 7.25 -1.23 6.96
C PRO A 23 7.70 -0.98 5.51
N PRO A 24 7.09 -0.08 4.71
CA PRO A 24 7.55 0.18 3.36
C PRO A 24 8.94 0.82 3.34
N PHE A 25 9.29 1.62 4.34
CA PHE A 25 10.61 2.22 4.45
C PHE A 25 11.69 1.19 4.74
N ILE A 26 11.51 0.31 5.72
CA ILE A 26 12.42 -0.80 6.02
C ILE A 26 12.57 -1.71 4.80
N PHE A 27 11.47 -2.05 4.14
CA PHE A 27 11.50 -2.87 2.93
C PHE A 27 12.33 -2.22 1.82
N SER A 28 12.15 -0.91 1.59
CA SER A 28 12.92 -0.16 0.59
C SER A 28 14.42 -0.13 0.90
N ILE A 29 14.79 0.05 2.19
CA ILE A 29 16.18 0.00 2.63
C ILE A 29 16.80 -1.37 2.34
N ILE A 30 16.16 -2.43 2.80
CA ILE A 30 16.65 -3.81 2.63
C ILE A 30 16.80 -4.11 1.14
N PHE A 31 15.80 -3.74 0.34
CA PHE A 31 15.82 -3.96 -1.11
C PHE A 31 16.98 -3.25 -1.79
N ILE A 32 17.19 -1.95 -1.51
CA ILE A 32 18.28 -1.16 -2.10
C ILE A 32 19.64 -1.73 -1.68
N LEU A 33 19.81 -2.10 -0.40
CA LEU A 33 21.06 -2.69 0.08
C LEU A 33 21.38 -4.03 -0.59
N ILE A 34 20.36 -4.87 -0.80
CA ILE A 34 20.53 -6.14 -1.53
C ILE A 34 20.97 -5.86 -2.97
N VAL A 35 20.29 -4.94 -3.67
CA VAL A 35 20.64 -4.58 -5.05
C VAL A 35 22.07 -4.06 -5.14
N LEU A 36 22.45 -3.13 -4.26
CA LEU A 36 23.81 -2.58 -4.22
C LEU A 36 24.85 -3.65 -3.93
N TYR A 37 24.62 -4.52 -2.97
CA TYR A 37 25.52 -5.63 -2.65
C TYR A 37 25.81 -6.49 -3.88
N PHE A 38 24.77 -6.86 -4.66
CA PHE A 38 24.94 -7.68 -5.85
C PHE A 38 25.57 -6.93 -7.02
N GLN A 39 25.35 -5.63 -7.16
CA GLN A 39 25.94 -4.83 -8.23
C GLN A 39 27.41 -4.51 -7.96
N MET A 40 27.79 -4.34 -6.71
CA MET A 40 29.10 -3.82 -6.33
C MET A 40 30.01 -4.87 -5.70
N ARG A 41 29.60 -6.14 -5.67
CA ARG A 41 30.34 -7.23 -4.98
C ARG A 41 31.82 -7.31 -5.37
N GLU A 42 32.16 -6.94 -6.60
CA GLU A 42 33.51 -7.01 -7.17
C GLU A 42 34.29 -5.67 -7.05
N SER A 43 33.65 -4.64 -6.49
CA SER A 43 34.28 -3.32 -6.30
C SER A 43 35.00 -3.25 -4.97
N GLU A 44 36.26 -2.80 -4.97
CA GLU A 44 37.04 -2.58 -3.74
C GLU A 44 36.35 -1.61 -2.75
N ASN A 45 35.54 -0.68 -3.26
CA ASN A 45 34.82 0.32 -2.47
C ASN A 45 33.36 -0.07 -2.11
N ALA A 46 32.94 -1.32 -2.39
CA ALA A 46 31.55 -1.75 -2.22
C ALA A 46 31.00 -1.47 -0.83
N LEU A 47 31.78 -1.82 0.21
CA LEU A 47 31.35 -1.66 1.59
C LEU A 47 31.14 -0.18 1.98
N PHE A 48 32.04 0.69 1.52
CA PHE A 48 31.94 2.13 1.75
C PHE A 48 30.70 2.72 1.10
N ILE A 49 30.39 2.37 -0.17
CA ILE A 49 29.23 2.87 -0.90
C ILE A 49 27.94 2.36 -0.28
N ILE A 50 27.88 1.09 0.14
CA ILE A 50 26.72 0.51 0.84
C ILE A 50 26.47 1.25 2.15
N LEU A 51 27.52 1.49 2.95
CA LEU A 51 27.43 2.20 4.22
C LEU A 51 26.93 3.64 4.02
N MET A 52 27.51 4.37 3.08
CA MET A 52 27.13 5.75 2.78
C MET A 52 25.67 5.83 2.28
N THR A 53 25.24 4.90 1.42
CA THR A 53 23.86 4.83 0.97
C THR A 53 22.90 4.53 2.12
N PHE A 54 23.26 3.64 3.03
CA PHE A 54 22.47 3.33 4.23
C PHE A 54 22.30 4.57 5.12
N ILE A 55 23.39 5.29 5.41
CA ILE A 55 23.35 6.53 6.19
C ILE A 55 22.45 7.57 5.52
N MET A 56 22.63 7.80 4.23
CA MET A 56 21.79 8.73 3.47
C MET A 56 20.30 8.37 3.54
N MET A 57 19.95 7.09 3.41
CA MET A 57 18.56 6.65 3.53
C MET A 57 17.97 6.92 4.91
N ILE A 58 18.75 6.69 5.99
CA ILE A 58 18.31 7.03 7.36
C ILE A 58 18.06 8.53 7.50
N VAL A 59 18.97 9.36 7.02
CA VAL A 59 18.83 10.83 7.09
C VAL A 59 17.58 11.30 6.34
N VAL A 60 17.41 10.86 5.07
CA VAL A 60 16.25 11.21 4.26
C VAL A 60 14.94 10.69 4.89
N GLY A 61 14.95 9.47 5.40
CA GLY A 61 13.79 8.88 6.09
C GLY A 61 13.39 9.66 7.35
N THR A 62 14.38 10.10 8.13
CA THR A 62 14.14 10.89 9.36
C THR A 62 13.54 12.26 9.01
N ILE A 63 14.12 12.95 8.03
CA ILE A 63 13.61 14.26 7.56
C ILE A 63 12.18 14.10 7.03
N SER A 64 11.94 13.10 6.18
CA SER A 64 10.62 12.81 5.61
C SER A 64 9.58 12.49 6.68
N SER A 65 9.96 11.72 7.71
CA SER A 65 9.10 11.40 8.85
C SER A 65 8.74 12.65 9.67
N PHE A 66 9.70 13.54 9.89
CA PHE A 66 9.48 14.80 10.60
C PHE A 66 8.54 15.74 9.83
N MET A 67 8.75 15.87 8.52
CA MET A 67 7.86 16.65 7.65
C MET A 67 6.45 16.04 7.62
N GLY A 68 6.34 14.71 7.54
CA GLY A 68 5.09 13.98 7.61
C GLY A 68 4.34 14.21 8.92
N TYR A 69 5.05 14.24 10.05
CA TYR A 69 4.49 14.52 11.37
C TYR A 69 3.86 15.93 11.46
N ARG A 70 4.52 16.95 10.91
CA ARG A 70 3.97 18.32 10.85
C ARG A 70 2.75 18.42 9.94
N LYS A 71 2.85 17.85 8.73
CA LYS A 71 1.72 17.84 7.78
C LYS A 71 0.51 17.10 8.33
N ALA A 72 0.72 16.00 9.07
CA ALA A 72 -0.36 15.26 9.71
C ALA A 72 -1.13 16.10 10.74
N ALA A 73 -0.46 16.98 11.48
CA ALA A 73 -1.14 17.88 12.41
C ALA A 73 -2.01 18.92 11.68
N ASP A 74 -1.47 19.51 10.63
CA ASP A 74 -2.19 20.50 9.82
C ASP A 74 -3.44 19.89 9.18
N GLU A 75 -3.28 18.67 8.62
CA GLU A 75 -4.38 17.92 8.03
C GLU A 75 -5.45 17.58 9.06
N PHE A 76 -5.02 17.09 10.24
CA PHE A 76 -5.92 16.77 11.34
C PHE A 76 -6.74 17.97 11.80
N ASN A 77 -6.08 19.12 12.01
CA ASN A 77 -6.75 20.32 12.51
C ASN A 77 -7.68 20.96 11.48
N SER A 78 -7.38 20.81 10.19
CA SER A 78 -8.17 21.37 9.09
C SER A 78 -9.31 20.44 8.65
N TYR A 79 -9.32 19.18 9.10
CA TYR A 79 -10.31 18.20 8.66
C TYR A 79 -11.69 18.49 9.23
N LYS A 80 -12.67 18.61 8.35
CA LYS A 80 -14.05 18.94 8.66
C LYS A 80 -14.98 18.15 7.77
N ILE A 81 -16.04 17.61 8.34
CA ILE A 81 -17.17 17.02 7.62
C ILE A 81 -18.40 17.83 7.92
N GLU A 82 -19.04 18.31 6.89
CA GLU A 82 -20.34 18.97 6.97
C GLU A 82 -21.38 18.07 6.32
N CYS A 83 -22.42 17.73 7.08
CA CYS A 83 -23.56 17.00 6.57
C CYS A 83 -24.76 17.94 6.53
N ASN A 84 -25.36 18.08 5.35
CA ASN A 84 -26.67 18.66 5.14
C ASN A 84 -27.65 17.55 4.71
N ASP A 85 -28.89 17.92 4.34
CA ASP A 85 -29.94 16.95 4.00
C ASP A 85 -29.72 16.23 2.67
N HIS A 86 -28.76 16.68 1.85
CA HIS A 86 -28.56 16.18 0.49
C HIS A 86 -27.14 15.67 0.20
N GLU A 87 -26.16 16.10 0.98
CA GLU A 87 -24.76 15.79 0.72
C GLU A 87 -23.86 15.81 1.95
N ILE A 88 -22.71 15.17 1.80
CA ILE A 88 -21.59 15.23 2.72
C ILE A 88 -20.47 16.03 2.06
N LEU A 89 -20.07 17.12 2.69
CA LEU A 89 -18.89 17.90 2.28
C LEU A 89 -17.73 17.58 3.22
N ILE A 90 -16.67 17.03 2.66
CA ILE A 90 -15.43 16.70 3.38
C ILE A 90 -14.37 17.70 2.96
N THR A 91 -13.89 18.48 3.89
CA THR A 91 -12.86 19.51 3.65
C THR A 91 -11.66 19.27 4.58
N SER A 92 -10.49 19.47 4.04
CA SER A 92 -9.22 19.55 4.76
C SER A 92 -8.26 20.48 4.00
N LYS A 93 -7.04 20.64 4.48
CA LYS A 93 -6.01 21.45 3.79
C LYS A 93 -5.72 20.95 2.37
N THR A 94 -5.85 19.64 2.15
CA THR A 94 -5.48 18.97 0.89
C THR A 94 -6.67 18.43 0.11
N ILE A 95 -7.85 18.34 0.74
CA ILE A 95 -9.02 17.69 0.15
C ILE A 95 -10.23 18.61 0.30
N SER A 96 -10.97 18.78 -0.79
CA SER A 96 -12.33 19.33 -0.78
C SER A 96 -13.18 18.42 -1.66
N LYS A 97 -14.17 17.76 -1.06
CA LYS A 97 -14.99 16.76 -1.76
C LYS A 97 -16.42 16.78 -1.26
N SER A 98 -17.36 16.98 -2.19
CA SER A 98 -18.79 16.81 -1.96
C SER A 98 -19.26 15.45 -2.46
N ILE A 99 -20.11 14.77 -1.69
CA ILE A 99 -20.73 13.50 -2.01
C ILE A 99 -22.23 13.62 -1.78
N LYS A 100 -23.02 13.66 -2.85
CA LYS A 100 -24.47 13.69 -2.78
C LYS A 100 -25.01 12.35 -2.28
N PHE A 101 -25.98 12.36 -1.39
CA PHE A 101 -26.57 11.14 -0.81
C PHE A 101 -27.15 10.21 -1.87
N GLU A 102 -27.83 10.75 -2.90
CA GLU A 102 -28.36 10.00 -4.03
C GLU A 102 -27.31 9.20 -4.83
N LYS A 103 -26.04 9.62 -4.76
CA LYS A 103 -24.93 8.95 -5.44
C LYS A 103 -24.25 7.89 -4.59
N ILE A 104 -24.60 7.77 -3.32
CA ILE A 104 -24.02 6.77 -2.43
C ILE A 104 -24.58 5.41 -2.75
N THR A 105 -23.72 4.52 -3.25
CA THR A 105 -24.12 3.16 -3.60
C THR A 105 -23.89 2.18 -2.44
N LYS A 106 -22.95 2.49 -1.55
CA LYS A 106 -22.56 1.59 -0.44
C LYS A 106 -21.80 2.31 0.64
N ILE A 107 -22.07 1.95 1.89
CA ILE A 107 -21.30 2.38 3.06
C ILE A 107 -20.79 1.14 3.78
N PHE A 108 -19.51 1.14 4.17
CA PHE A 108 -18.99 0.05 5.00
C PHE A 108 -17.96 0.55 6.01
N LYS A 109 -17.83 -0.20 7.08
CA LYS A 109 -16.94 0.06 8.20
C LYS A 109 -15.85 -1.01 8.25
N ASP A 110 -14.60 -0.62 8.47
CA ASP A 110 -13.49 -1.56 8.63
C ASP A 110 -13.26 -1.94 10.11
N HIS A 111 -12.36 -2.88 10.35
CA HIS A 111 -11.98 -3.34 11.70
C HIS A 111 -11.34 -2.25 12.58
N LYS A 112 -10.94 -1.11 12.00
CA LYS A 112 -10.41 0.07 12.69
C LYS A 112 -11.49 1.14 12.92
N ASN A 113 -12.75 0.79 12.69
CA ASN A 113 -13.88 1.70 12.76
C ASN A 113 -13.82 2.89 11.77
N ASN A 114 -13.03 2.79 10.70
CA ASN A 114 -13.10 3.79 9.64
C ASN A 114 -14.32 3.52 8.76
N ILE A 115 -15.03 4.58 8.40
CA ILE A 115 -16.19 4.51 7.52
C ILE A 115 -15.73 4.78 6.10
N TYR A 116 -16.26 4.03 5.16
CA TYR A 116 -16.00 4.19 3.74
C TYR A 116 -17.30 4.43 3.00
N VAL A 117 -17.39 5.59 2.38
CA VAL A 117 -18.53 5.99 1.54
C VAL A 117 -18.13 5.76 0.08
N VAL A 118 -18.92 4.98 -0.63
CA VAL A 118 -18.71 4.64 -2.05
C VAL A 118 -19.82 5.29 -2.86
N SER A 119 -19.46 6.22 -3.73
CA SER A 119 -20.39 6.91 -4.61
C SER A 119 -20.50 6.27 -6.02
N ASN A 120 -19.43 5.62 -6.47
CA ASN A 120 -19.41 4.78 -7.68
C ASN A 120 -18.24 3.80 -7.60
N MET A 121 -18.08 2.91 -8.60
CA MET A 121 -17.03 1.87 -8.59
C MET A 121 -15.60 2.42 -8.42
N LEU A 122 -15.34 3.65 -8.82
CA LEU A 122 -14.01 4.27 -8.80
C LEU A 122 -13.84 5.26 -7.65
N ASP A 123 -14.93 5.69 -7.03
CA ASP A 123 -14.92 6.74 -6.03
C ASP A 123 -15.29 6.22 -4.65
N LYS A 124 -14.25 6.04 -3.83
CA LYS A 124 -14.33 5.60 -2.44
C LYS A 124 -13.68 6.65 -1.55
N THR A 125 -14.44 7.17 -0.63
CA THR A 125 -13.97 8.17 0.35
C THR A 125 -13.87 7.52 1.72
N LYS A 126 -12.72 7.67 2.35
CA LYS A 126 -12.47 7.16 3.71
C LYS A 126 -12.70 8.27 4.72
N ILE A 127 -13.52 8.00 5.70
CA ILE A 127 -13.76 8.80 6.89
C ILE A 127 -13.10 8.06 8.06
N GLN A 128 -12.16 8.71 8.72
CA GLN A 128 -11.38 8.06 9.78
C GLN A 128 -12.14 8.03 11.11
N SER A 129 -11.88 7.02 11.93
CA SER A 129 -12.51 6.81 13.24
C SER A 129 -12.12 7.85 14.32
N HIS A 130 -11.27 8.82 13.96
CA HIS A 130 -10.82 9.87 14.89
C HIS A 130 -11.78 11.06 15.01
N ILE A 131 -12.94 11.01 14.37
CA ILE A 131 -13.95 12.06 14.40
C ILE A 131 -14.63 12.09 15.78
N ALA A 132 -14.83 13.27 16.30
CA ALA A 132 -15.69 13.48 17.45
C ALA A 132 -17.15 13.16 17.05
N ASN A 133 -17.90 12.52 17.94
CA ASN A 133 -19.29 12.12 17.71
C ASN A 133 -19.50 11.24 16.47
N ILE A 134 -18.56 10.28 16.24
CA ILE A 134 -18.64 9.39 15.08
C ILE A 134 -19.93 8.60 15.01
N GLU A 135 -20.53 8.27 16.16
CA GLU A 135 -21.81 7.54 16.26
C GLU A 135 -22.96 8.35 15.66
N GLU A 136 -22.98 9.67 15.88
CA GLU A 136 -23.97 10.56 15.27
C GLU A 136 -23.82 10.63 13.74
N LEU A 137 -22.59 10.67 13.26
CA LEU A 137 -22.31 10.58 11.84
C LEU A 137 -22.73 9.22 11.25
N GLU A 138 -22.51 8.13 11.99
CA GLU A 138 -22.97 6.78 11.60
C GLU A 138 -24.49 6.73 11.48
N ASN A 139 -25.21 7.33 12.41
CA ASN A 139 -26.67 7.40 12.37
C ASN A 139 -27.18 8.15 11.14
N ILE A 140 -26.57 9.29 10.81
CA ILE A 140 -26.92 10.03 9.58
C ILE A 140 -26.65 9.16 8.34
N LEU A 141 -25.49 8.52 8.28
CA LEU A 141 -25.10 7.70 7.15
C LEU A 141 -25.95 6.42 6.99
N SER A 142 -26.37 5.82 8.11
CA SER A 142 -27.24 4.64 8.11
C SER A 142 -28.64 4.91 7.55
N ASN A 143 -29.12 6.15 7.67
CA ASN A 143 -30.39 6.59 7.06
C ASN A 143 -30.26 6.70 5.53
N VAL A 144 -29.05 6.88 5.00
CA VAL A 144 -28.81 6.95 3.54
C VAL A 144 -28.60 5.56 2.94
N SER A 145 -27.82 4.71 3.62
CA SER A 145 -27.53 3.35 3.16
C SER A 145 -27.06 2.49 4.35
N PRO A 146 -27.46 1.21 4.44
CA PRO A 146 -27.03 0.34 5.54
C PRO A 146 -25.51 0.23 5.60
N ILE A 147 -24.96 0.30 6.81
CA ILE A 147 -23.51 0.21 7.03
C ILE A 147 -23.10 -1.25 7.15
N GLU A 148 -22.36 -1.76 6.17
CA GLU A 148 -21.83 -3.11 6.19
C GLU A 148 -20.47 -3.17 6.91
N TYR A 149 -20.21 -4.22 7.70
CA TYR A 149 -18.89 -4.47 8.27
C TYR A 149 -18.02 -5.26 7.30
N LYS A 150 -16.84 -4.72 6.97
CA LYS A 150 -15.84 -5.40 6.13
C LYS A 150 -14.53 -5.57 6.86
N ASN A 151 -14.17 -6.83 7.09
CA ASN A 151 -12.86 -7.17 7.65
C ASN A 151 -11.82 -7.23 6.53
N TYR A 152 -11.17 -6.11 6.22
CA TYR A 152 -10.04 -6.09 5.31
C TYR A 152 -8.77 -6.54 6.05
N LYS A 153 -8.50 -7.83 6.07
CA LYS A 153 -7.15 -8.29 6.42
C LYS A 153 -6.22 -7.94 5.25
N TYR A 154 -5.24 -7.08 5.51
CA TYR A 154 -4.15 -6.83 4.58
C TYR A 154 -3.46 -8.16 4.30
N ASN A 155 -3.55 -8.63 3.08
CA ASN A 155 -2.94 -9.90 2.70
C ASN A 155 -1.53 -9.60 2.21
N PHE A 156 -0.54 -9.74 3.10
CA PHE A 156 0.89 -9.68 2.76
C PHE A 156 1.25 -10.60 1.57
N LEU A 157 0.51 -11.70 1.40
CA LEU A 157 0.64 -12.61 0.26
C LEU A 157 0.49 -11.94 -1.12
N GLN A 158 -0.12 -10.75 -1.22
CA GLN A 158 -0.19 -10.01 -2.48
C GLN A 158 1.17 -9.45 -2.94
N PHE A 159 2.09 -9.22 -2.02
CA PHE A 159 3.44 -8.73 -2.31
C PHE A 159 4.46 -9.86 -2.44
N LEU A 160 4.08 -11.09 -2.06
CA LEU A 160 4.96 -12.25 -2.10
C LEU A 160 5.55 -12.50 -3.51
N PRO A 161 4.79 -12.40 -4.61
CA PRO A 161 5.35 -12.58 -5.96
C PRO A 161 6.50 -11.62 -6.27
N VAL A 162 6.35 -10.35 -5.86
CA VAL A 162 7.39 -9.32 -6.09
C VAL A 162 8.66 -9.68 -5.34
N ILE A 163 8.54 -10.05 -4.06
CA ILE A 163 9.68 -10.41 -3.20
C ILE A 163 10.41 -11.63 -3.78
N LEU A 164 9.67 -12.68 -4.14
CA LEU A 164 10.23 -13.90 -4.67
C LEU A 164 10.85 -13.69 -6.06
N PHE A 165 10.27 -12.84 -6.91
CA PHE A 165 10.83 -12.50 -8.22
C PHE A 165 12.26 -11.96 -8.11
N PHE A 166 12.53 -11.08 -7.17
CA PHE A 166 13.86 -10.54 -6.94
C PHE A 166 14.85 -11.57 -6.35
N GLY A 167 14.34 -12.65 -5.75
CA GLY A 167 15.16 -13.77 -5.30
C GLY A 167 15.72 -14.66 -6.41
N LEU A 168 15.18 -14.58 -7.64
CA LEU A 168 15.64 -15.40 -8.77
C LEU A 168 17.10 -15.19 -9.15
N ARG A 169 17.55 -13.92 -9.16
CA ARG A 169 18.91 -13.58 -9.56
C ARG A 169 19.99 -14.12 -8.61
N PRO A 170 19.89 -13.96 -7.28
CA PRO A 170 20.83 -14.60 -6.37
C PRO A 170 20.82 -16.12 -6.46
N ILE A 171 19.66 -16.75 -6.65
CA ILE A 171 19.56 -18.21 -6.75
C ILE A 171 20.19 -18.73 -8.03
N SER A 172 20.08 -18.04 -9.17
CA SER A 172 20.76 -18.42 -10.40
C SER A 172 22.30 -18.44 -10.27
N ARG A 173 22.86 -17.70 -9.31
CA ARG A 173 24.30 -17.67 -9.03
C ARG A 173 24.80 -18.81 -8.16
N LEU A 174 23.90 -19.60 -7.56
CA LEU A 174 24.26 -20.78 -6.77
C LEU A 174 24.70 -21.98 -7.65
N GLY A 175 24.60 -21.86 -8.98
CA GLY A 175 25.09 -22.86 -9.92
C GLY A 175 24.23 -24.14 -10.05
N SER A 176 23.11 -24.24 -9.30
CA SER A 176 22.20 -25.38 -9.40
C SER A 176 21.00 -25.04 -10.28
N ILE A 177 20.92 -25.66 -11.45
CA ILE A 177 19.79 -25.51 -12.37
C ILE A 177 18.47 -25.96 -11.76
N GLU A 178 18.53 -27.06 -10.99
CA GLU A 178 17.34 -27.65 -10.34
C GLU A 178 16.76 -26.68 -9.32
N LEU A 179 17.59 -26.14 -8.43
CA LEU A 179 17.17 -25.19 -7.40
C LEU A 179 16.62 -23.91 -8.03
N TYR A 180 17.22 -23.44 -9.12
CA TYR A 180 16.75 -22.29 -9.87
C TYR A 180 15.37 -22.55 -10.49
N LEU A 181 15.17 -23.68 -11.15
CA LEU A 181 13.88 -24.04 -11.77
C LEU A 181 12.77 -24.22 -10.72
N ILE A 182 13.06 -24.90 -9.61
CA ILE A 182 12.09 -25.03 -8.51
C ILE A 182 11.66 -23.66 -8.01
N PHE A 183 12.61 -22.75 -7.78
CA PHE A 183 12.29 -21.41 -7.30
C PHE A 183 11.51 -20.59 -8.35
N ALA A 184 11.86 -20.70 -9.64
CA ALA A 184 11.11 -20.04 -10.72
C ALA A 184 9.66 -20.52 -10.81
N VAL A 185 9.41 -21.82 -10.60
CA VAL A 185 8.05 -22.39 -10.54
C VAL A 185 7.28 -21.81 -9.33
N ILE A 186 7.90 -21.71 -8.15
CA ILE A 186 7.28 -21.11 -6.97
C ILE A 186 6.89 -19.64 -7.26
N VAL A 187 7.78 -18.87 -7.89
CA VAL A 187 7.49 -17.47 -8.30
C VAL A 187 6.30 -17.44 -9.25
N LEU A 188 6.27 -18.30 -10.26
CA LEU A 188 5.18 -18.38 -11.23
C LEU A 188 3.84 -18.68 -10.55
N LEU A 189 3.81 -19.66 -9.67
CA LEU A 189 2.59 -20.03 -8.92
C LEU A 189 2.08 -18.88 -8.05
N THR A 190 2.98 -18.13 -7.40
CA THR A 190 2.59 -16.95 -6.59
C THR A 190 2.08 -15.80 -7.44
N ILE A 191 2.61 -15.60 -8.66
CA ILE A 191 2.09 -14.61 -9.61
C ILE A 191 0.69 -15.00 -10.08
N ILE A 192 0.48 -16.27 -10.46
CA ILE A 192 -0.83 -16.79 -10.87
C ILE A 192 -1.84 -16.64 -9.73
N TYR A 193 -1.47 -17.00 -8.50
CA TYR A 193 -2.32 -16.80 -7.33
C TYR A 193 -2.69 -15.32 -7.13
N SER A 194 -1.72 -14.41 -7.25
CA SER A 194 -1.95 -12.97 -7.14
C SER A 194 -2.89 -12.45 -8.23
N LEU A 195 -2.75 -12.96 -9.47
CA LEU A 195 -3.66 -12.64 -10.59
C LEU A 195 -5.09 -13.10 -10.30
N ILE A 196 -5.28 -14.38 -9.96
CA ILE A 196 -6.61 -14.94 -9.66
C ILE A 196 -7.26 -14.13 -8.54
N LYS A 197 -6.51 -13.85 -7.47
CA LYS A 197 -7.01 -13.05 -6.37
C LYS A 197 -7.38 -11.63 -6.78
N SER A 198 -6.60 -10.97 -7.65
CA SER A 198 -6.92 -9.64 -8.17
C SER A 198 -8.21 -9.63 -9.00
N PHE A 199 -8.52 -10.74 -9.70
CA PHE A 199 -9.79 -10.90 -10.40
C PHE A 199 -10.97 -11.12 -9.46
N LEU A 200 -10.80 -11.93 -8.42
CA LEU A 200 -11.86 -12.28 -7.47
C LEU A 200 -12.15 -11.18 -6.45
N ASP A 201 -11.13 -10.34 -6.15
CA ASP A 201 -11.29 -9.26 -5.18
C ASP A 201 -12.20 -8.15 -5.73
N GLN A 202 -13.19 -7.71 -4.94
CA GLN A 202 -14.09 -6.60 -5.28
C GLN A 202 -13.41 -5.22 -5.09
N THR A 203 -12.11 -5.14 -5.36
CA THR A 203 -11.38 -3.87 -5.31
C THR A 203 -11.71 -2.98 -6.51
N ARG A 204 -11.37 -1.69 -6.41
CA ARG A 204 -11.60 -0.72 -7.50
C ARG A 204 -10.97 -1.19 -8.80
N LEU A 205 -11.67 -1.00 -9.90
CA LEU A 205 -11.23 -1.38 -11.25
C LEU A 205 -9.80 -0.94 -11.56
N LYS A 206 -9.40 0.28 -11.18
CA LYS A 206 -8.03 0.77 -11.38
C LYS A 206 -6.96 -0.07 -10.68
N TYR A 207 -7.22 -0.58 -9.47
CA TYR A 207 -6.28 -1.45 -8.77
C TYR A 207 -6.23 -2.85 -9.36
N LYS A 208 -7.35 -3.33 -9.92
CA LYS A 208 -7.37 -4.58 -10.69
C LYS A 208 -6.52 -4.46 -11.95
N ILE A 209 -6.73 -3.39 -12.74
CA ILE A 209 -5.95 -3.13 -13.95
C ILE A 209 -4.46 -3.01 -13.61
N PHE A 210 -4.12 -2.23 -12.57
CA PHE A 210 -2.74 -2.07 -12.14
C PHE A 210 -2.11 -3.39 -11.67
N GLY A 211 -2.84 -4.20 -10.89
CA GLY A 211 -2.42 -5.53 -10.47
C GLY A 211 -2.18 -6.47 -11.64
N ILE A 212 -3.09 -6.47 -12.64
CA ILE A 212 -2.97 -7.29 -13.86
C ILE A 212 -1.74 -6.85 -14.68
N LEU A 213 -1.54 -5.53 -14.85
CA LEU A 213 -0.39 -4.99 -15.58
C LEU A 213 0.93 -5.38 -14.92
N ILE A 214 1.06 -5.19 -13.60
CA ILE A 214 2.29 -5.55 -12.87
C ILE A 214 2.56 -7.05 -12.98
N ASN A 215 1.56 -7.89 -12.73
CA ASN A 215 1.75 -9.34 -12.83
C ASN A 215 2.05 -9.78 -14.27
N GLY A 216 1.46 -9.14 -15.28
CA GLY A 216 1.77 -9.38 -16.69
C GLY A 216 3.21 -9.03 -17.04
N ILE A 217 3.68 -7.87 -16.60
CA ILE A 217 5.09 -7.45 -16.77
C ILE A 217 6.02 -8.45 -16.07
N MET A 218 5.69 -8.86 -14.84
CA MET A 218 6.47 -9.84 -14.09
C MET A 218 6.57 -11.20 -14.81
N ILE A 219 5.51 -11.67 -15.46
CA ILE A 219 5.53 -12.91 -16.25
C ILE A 219 6.49 -12.79 -17.42
N ILE A 220 6.44 -11.68 -18.17
CA ILE A 220 7.33 -11.43 -19.30
C ILE A 220 8.80 -11.43 -18.83
N PHE A 221 9.10 -10.71 -17.75
CA PHE A 221 10.45 -10.69 -17.19
C PHE A 221 10.87 -12.06 -16.64
N LEU A 222 9.96 -12.83 -16.04
CA LEU A 222 10.22 -14.17 -15.54
C LEU A 222 10.62 -15.12 -16.69
N ILE A 223 9.86 -15.13 -17.78
CA ILE A 223 10.15 -15.94 -18.98
C ILE A 223 11.54 -15.59 -19.52
N ARG A 224 11.82 -14.29 -19.68
CA ARG A 224 13.15 -13.84 -20.13
C ARG A 224 14.24 -14.26 -19.16
N HIS A 225 14.01 -14.13 -17.87
CA HIS A 225 15.00 -14.48 -16.84
C HIS A 225 15.28 -15.98 -16.82
N ILE A 226 14.25 -16.82 -16.94
CA ILE A 226 14.39 -18.29 -17.04
C ILE A 226 15.20 -18.64 -18.29
N TYR A 227 14.87 -18.07 -19.45
CA TYR A 227 15.58 -18.31 -20.69
C TYR A 227 17.08 -17.97 -20.57
N MET A 228 17.42 -16.80 -20.03
CA MET A 228 18.80 -16.38 -19.81
C MET A 228 19.52 -17.22 -18.76
N GLY A 229 18.84 -17.61 -17.69
CA GLY A 229 19.39 -18.48 -16.65
C GLY A 229 19.72 -19.88 -17.16
N ILE A 230 18.82 -20.48 -17.92
CA ILE A 230 19.05 -21.80 -18.55
C ILE A 230 20.22 -21.71 -19.53
N LYS A 231 20.26 -20.69 -20.40
CA LYS A 231 21.34 -20.48 -21.34
C LYS A 231 22.70 -20.37 -20.63
N PHE A 232 22.76 -19.64 -19.53
CA PHE A 232 23.98 -19.47 -18.74
C PHE A 232 24.43 -20.77 -18.04
N LEU A 233 23.47 -21.63 -17.62
CA LEU A 233 23.77 -22.88 -16.91
C LEU A 233 24.16 -24.04 -17.87
N ILE A 234 23.82 -23.92 -19.17
CA ILE A 234 24.17 -24.91 -20.23
C ILE A 234 25.47 -24.54 -20.95
N SER A 235 25.84 -23.25 -20.95
CA SER A 235 27.11 -22.76 -21.51
C SER A 235 28.30 -22.99 -20.57
#